data_a237f01039548b37a16f42091eed5c4e
#
_entry.id   a237f01039548b37a16f42091eed5c4e
#
_cell.length_a   1.000
_cell.length_b   1.000
_cell.length_c   1.000
_cell.angle_alpha   90.00
_cell.angle_beta   90.00
_cell.angle_gamma   90.00
#
_symmetry.space_group_name_H-M   'P 1'
#
loop_
_entity.id
_entity.type
_entity.pdbx_description
1 polymer ?
#
loop_
_entity_poly.entity_id
_entity_poly.type
_entity_poly.pdbx_seq_one_letter_code
_entity_poly.pdbx_strand_id
1 'polypeptide(L)'
;SRRLCTDCGLSRTLQPKRCAHACQFIQPDYPTMDRAAHGTARAAAPDEAFFGSHIALWQARLREPQPGAQWTGITTSLAQSLLEQGLVDAVLTVAPDAQDRWKPRAVMVTRAQELAACRGMRMGYAPLLSLVEPALAQGLKRLAVIALPCQVYPLRSLEASWRKDHGLESLFVIGTPCSDNTTTENFHQFLSLLSQRPQDIHYLEFRADYKVELREASGVTRTIPFLNLPLSRLPADFFPLTCRTCVDYTNRLADITVGYMGGCGDQW
;
A
#
# COMPACT_ATOMS: atom_id res chain seq x y z
N SER A 1 -11.41 7.35 -19.16
CA SER A 1 -10.02 7.78 -19.22
C SER A 1 -9.19 7.03 -18.18
N ARG A 2 -8.29 6.18 -18.65
CA ARG A 2 -7.41 5.35 -17.80
C ARG A 2 -6.43 6.15 -16.92
N ARG A 3 -6.26 7.44 -17.19
CA ARG A 3 -5.34 8.33 -16.44
C ARG A 3 -5.87 8.87 -15.12
N LEU A 4 -7.15 8.65 -14.80
CA LEU A 4 -7.79 9.11 -13.57
C LEU A 4 -8.17 7.97 -12.61
N CYS A 5 -7.78 6.74 -12.90
CA CYS A 5 -8.10 5.58 -12.09
C CYS A 5 -6.82 4.89 -11.61
N THR A 6 -6.70 4.63 -10.31
CA THR A 6 -5.59 3.89 -9.70
C THR A 6 -5.84 2.38 -9.67
N ASP A 7 -6.87 1.89 -10.38
CA ASP A 7 -7.24 0.47 -10.49
C ASP A 7 -7.20 -0.28 -9.14
N CYS A 8 -7.96 0.20 -8.16
CA CYS A 8 -8.07 -0.46 -6.86
C CYS A 8 -8.70 -1.88 -6.94
N GLY A 9 -9.38 -2.20 -8.04
CA GLY A 9 -9.97 -3.51 -8.30
C GLY A 9 -11.50 -3.55 -8.24
N LEU A 10 -12.18 -2.54 -7.69
CA LEU A 10 -13.65 -2.57 -7.57
C LEU A 10 -14.40 -2.65 -8.91
N SER A 11 -13.86 -2.06 -9.97
CA SER A 11 -14.44 -2.17 -11.30
C SER A 11 -14.40 -3.59 -11.87
N ARG A 12 -13.68 -4.50 -11.23
CA ARG A 12 -13.48 -5.90 -11.62
C ARG A 12 -14.28 -6.88 -10.75
N THR A 13 -15.09 -6.37 -9.81
CA THR A 13 -15.98 -7.17 -8.97
C THR A 13 -17.28 -7.49 -9.70
N LEU A 14 -18.11 -8.35 -9.11
CA LEU A 14 -19.45 -8.68 -9.62
C LEU A 14 -20.39 -7.47 -9.69
N GLN A 15 -20.08 -6.41 -8.96
CA GLN A 15 -20.88 -5.19 -8.92
C GLN A 15 -20.05 -3.93 -9.29
N PRO A 16 -19.58 -3.81 -10.55
CA PRO A 16 -18.70 -2.74 -10.97
C PRO A 16 -19.31 -1.33 -10.83
N LYS A 17 -20.64 -1.20 -10.76
CA LYS A 17 -21.33 0.07 -10.52
C LYS A 17 -21.02 0.66 -9.14
N ARG A 18 -20.67 -0.16 -8.16
CA ARG A 18 -20.25 0.29 -6.82
C ARG A 18 -18.97 1.12 -6.84
N CYS A 19 -18.13 0.95 -7.86
CA CYS A 19 -16.89 1.69 -8.02
C CYS A 19 -17.08 3.21 -7.95
N ALA A 20 -18.10 3.75 -8.62
CA ALA A 20 -18.37 5.20 -8.63
C ALA A 20 -18.77 5.74 -7.25
N HIS A 21 -19.51 4.96 -6.47
CA HIS A 21 -20.01 5.38 -5.15
C HIS A 21 -18.95 5.20 -4.04
N ALA A 22 -18.05 4.26 -4.19
CA ALA A 22 -17.03 3.96 -3.18
C ALA A 22 -15.69 4.68 -3.43
N CYS A 23 -15.54 5.41 -4.53
CA CYS A 23 -14.27 6.00 -4.93
C CYS A 23 -14.03 7.35 -4.25
N GLN A 24 -12.94 7.48 -3.51
CA GLN A 24 -12.53 8.74 -2.88
C GLN A 24 -12.30 9.90 -3.85
N PHE A 25 -12.06 9.62 -5.14
CA PHE A 25 -11.82 10.64 -6.15
C PHE A 25 -13.11 11.09 -6.87
N ILE A 26 -14.20 10.33 -6.72
CA ILE A 26 -15.50 10.63 -7.32
C ILE A 26 -16.46 11.19 -6.28
N GLN A 27 -16.56 10.54 -5.13
CA GLN A 27 -17.46 10.92 -4.03
C GLN A 27 -16.71 10.85 -2.68
N PRO A 28 -15.77 11.78 -2.41
CA PRO A 28 -15.08 11.80 -1.13
C PRO A 28 -16.03 12.21 0.00
N ASP A 29 -16.15 11.38 1.02
CA ASP A 29 -16.87 11.68 2.26
C ASP A 29 -16.07 11.19 3.47
N TYR A 30 -14.91 11.77 3.65
CA TYR A 30 -14.05 11.45 4.80
C TYR A 30 -14.71 11.70 6.16
N PRO A 31 -15.52 12.78 6.37
CA PRO A 31 -16.18 12.95 7.66
C PRO A 31 -17.10 11.80 8.06
N THR A 32 -17.84 11.22 7.12
CA THR A 32 -18.68 10.04 7.39
C THR A 32 -17.82 8.80 7.60
N MET A 33 -16.77 8.61 6.80
CA MET A 33 -15.84 7.49 6.94
C MET A 33 -15.08 7.53 8.27
N ASP A 34 -14.61 8.71 8.69
CA ASP A 34 -13.94 8.90 10.00
C ASP A 34 -14.90 8.55 11.16
N ARG A 35 -16.15 9.02 11.11
CA ARG A 35 -17.14 8.66 12.13
C ARG A 35 -17.40 7.15 12.17
N ALA A 36 -17.45 6.50 11.03
CA ALA A 36 -17.67 5.06 10.96
C ALA A 36 -16.46 4.27 11.48
N ALA A 37 -15.24 4.73 11.20
CA ALA A 37 -14.01 4.04 11.57
C ALA A 37 -13.58 4.34 13.01
N HIS A 38 -13.77 5.57 13.50
CA HIS A 38 -13.20 6.07 14.74
C HIS A 38 -14.24 6.59 15.75
N GLY A 39 -15.52 6.54 15.42
CA GLY A 39 -16.62 7.04 16.30
C GLY A 39 -16.80 8.56 16.29
N THR A 40 -15.86 9.32 15.72
CA THR A 40 -15.95 10.79 15.63
C THR A 40 -15.56 11.25 14.22
N ALA A 41 -16.11 12.39 13.78
CA ALA A 41 -15.51 13.11 12.68
C ALA A 41 -14.12 13.61 13.12
N ARG A 42 -13.22 13.82 12.16
CA ARG A 42 -11.83 14.26 12.37
C ARG A 42 -11.71 15.19 13.58
N ALA A 43 -10.86 14.82 14.53
CA ALA A 43 -10.72 15.53 15.79
C ALA A 43 -9.97 16.87 15.63
N ALA A 44 -10.11 17.68 16.65
CA ALA A 44 -9.55 19.02 16.71
C ALA A 44 -8.09 19.07 17.19
N ALA A 45 -7.46 17.93 17.51
CA ALA A 45 -6.07 17.92 17.97
C ALA A 45 -5.13 18.30 16.82
N PRO A 46 -4.13 19.17 17.03
CA PRO A 46 -3.25 19.67 15.98
C PRO A 46 -2.49 18.59 15.22
N ASP A 47 -2.06 17.52 15.87
CA ASP A 47 -1.36 16.38 15.29
C ASP A 47 -2.29 15.50 14.45
N GLU A 48 -3.55 15.35 14.84
CA GLU A 48 -4.55 14.65 14.04
C GLU A 48 -4.89 15.36 12.74
N ALA A 49 -4.60 16.65 12.63
CA ALA A 49 -4.71 17.36 11.37
C ALA A 49 -3.78 16.77 10.30
N PHE A 50 -2.64 16.24 10.70
CA PHE A 50 -1.62 15.68 9.81
C PHE A 50 -1.73 14.16 9.66
N PHE A 51 -1.95 13.46 10.76
CA PHE A 51 -1.89 11.99 10.79
C PHE A 51 -3.27 11.32 10.67
N GLY A 52 -4.35 12.07 10.85
CA GLY A 52 -5.69 11.53 11.05
C GLY A 52 -5.89 11.12 12.51
N SER A 53 -7.09 10.67 12.84
CA SER A 53 -7.41 10.16 14.18
C SER A 53 -6.59 8.91 14.48
N HIS A 54 -5.96 8.87 15.65
CA HIS A 54 -5.12 7.78 16.08
C HIS A 54 -5.16 7.60 17.60
N ILE A 55 -4.96 6.37 18.04
CA ILE A 55 -4.91 6.04 19.48
C ILE A 55 -3.49 6.29 20.02
N ALA A 56 -2.47 5.89 19.24
CA ALA A 56 -1.07 6.03 19.63
C ALA A 56 -0.15 6.04 18.40
N LEU A 57 0.99 6.70 18.55
CA LEU A 57 2.11 6.65 17.61
C LEU A 57 3.25 5.87 18.27
N TRP A 58 3.78 4.90 17.54
CA TRP A 58 4.84 4.03 18.03
C TRP A 58 6.02 4.05 17.08
N GLN A 59 7.22 4.12 17.63
CA GLN A 59 8.43 3.80 16.90
C GLN A 59 8.77 2.34 17.14
N ALA A 60 8.99 1.59 16.09
CA ALA A 60 9.26 0.14 16.18
C ALA A 60 10.25 -0.32 15.12
N ARG A 61 10.97 -1.39 15.45
CA ARG A 61 11.81 -2.14 14.50
C ARG A 61 11.77 -3.63 14.83
N LEU A 62 11.99 -4.48 13.86
CA LEU A 62 12.24 -5.89 14.13
C LEU A 62 13.67 -6.04 14.68
N ARG A 63 13.86 -6.95 15.64
CA ARG A 63 15.20 -7.28 16.18
C ARG A 63 16.11 -7.79 15.07
N GLU A 64 15.55 -8.61 14.16
CA GLU A 64 16.22 -9.14 12.99
C GLU A 64 15.50 -8.67 11.73
N PRO A 65 16.13 -7.80 10.91
CA PRO A 65 15.54 -7.33 9.66
C PRO A 65 15.22 -8.49 8.73
N GLN A 66 14.07 -8.45 8.10
CA GLN A 66 13.61 -9.50 7.19
C GLN A 66 14.31 -9.36 5.82
N PRO A 67 14.95 -10.42 5.28
CA PRO A 67 15.58 -10.36 3.96
C PRO A 67 14.60 -9.92 2.86
N GLY A 68 15.02 -9.00 2.00
CA GLY A 68 14.22 -8.48 0.90
C GLY A 68 13.10 -7.50 1.29
N ALA A 69 12.88 -7.27 2.59
CA ALA A 69 11.99 -6.22 3.06
C ALA A 69 12.69 -4.86 2.98
N GLN A 70 11.91 -3.82 2.78
CA GLN A 70 12.36 -2.46 3.03
C GLN A 70 12.33 -2.21 4.54
N TRP A 71 13.24 -1.36 5.02
CA TRP A 71 13.40 -1.07 6.44
C TRP A 71 13.63 -2.37 7.21
N THR A 72 12.86 -2.66 8.22
CA THR A 72 13.01 -3.92 8.98
C THR A 72 11.99 -5.00 8.63
N GLY A 73 10.89 -4.64 7.93
CA GLY A 73 9.85 -5.58 7.49
C GLY A 73 8.67 -5.71 8.45
N ILE A 74 8.37 -4.66 9.23
CA ILE A 74 7.26 -4.67 10.21
C ILE A 74 5.92 -4.99 9.55
N THR A 75 5.59 -4.39 8.40
CA THR A 75 4.33 -4.63 7.69
C THR A 75 4.11 -6.12 7.41
N THR A 76 5.14 -6.79 6.86
CA THR A 76 5.06 -8.23 6.56
C THR A 76 4.97 -9.05 7.85
N SER A 77 5.73 -8.68 8.87
CA SER A 77 5.75 -9.39 10.16
C SER A 77 4.39 -9.31 10.88
N LEU A 78 3.73 -8.16 10.86
CA LEU A 78 2.38 -8.03 11.40
C LEU A 78 1.39 -8.95 10.67
N ALA A 79 1.41 -8.94 9.34
CA ALA A 79 0.54 -9.80 8.55
C ALA A 79 0.82 -11.31 8.77
N GLN A 80 2.10 -11.69 8.91
CA GLN A 80 2.48 -13.06 9.28
C GLN A 80 1.91 -13.44 10.64
N SER A 81 2.07 -12.60 11.66
CA SER A 81 1.56 -12.84 13.00
C SER A 81 0.04 -12.99 13.04
N LEU A 82 -0.70 -12.21 12.24
CA LEU A 82 -2.16 -12.35 12.15
C LEU A 82 -2.58 -13.73 11.62
N LEU A 83 -1.88 -14.26 10.61
CA LEU A 83 -2.12 -15.62 10.08
C LEU A 83 -1.69 -16.70 11.07
N GLU A 84 -0.50 -16.59 11.65
CA GLU A 84 0.07 -17.60 12.58
C GLU A 84 -0.77 -17.76 13.84
N GLN A 85 -1.36 -16.65 14.33
CA GLN A 85 -2.24 -16.66 15.49
C GLN A 85 -3.69 -17.02 15.15
N GLY A 86 -4.01 -17.27 13.88
CA GLY A 86 -5.36 -17.59 13.42
C GLY A 86 -6.35 -16.44 13.63
N LEU A 87 -5.87 -15.19 13.69
CA LEU A 87 -6.73 -14.00 13.80
C LEU A 87 -7.40 -13.65 12.48
N VAL A 88 -6.78 -14.03 11.37
CA VAL A 88 -7.33 -13.89 10.02
C VAL A 88 -7.19 -15.20 9.24
N ASP A 89 -8.08 -15.40 8.26
CA ASP A 89 -8.07 -16.57 7.38
C ASP A 89 -7.18 -16.34 6.15
N ALA A 90 -7.06 -15.09 5.73
CA ALA A 90 -6.24 -14.69 4.59
C ALA A 90 -5.72 -13.26 4.71
N VAL A 91 -4.60 -12.99 4.04
CA VAL A 91 -4.04 -11.66 3.81
C VAL A 91 -4.14 -11.34 2.32
N LEU A 92 -4.81 -10.24 1.99
CA LEU A 92 -4.82 -9.67 0.65
C LEU A 92 -3.71 -8.64 0.53
N THR A 93 -2.83 -8.82 -0.43
CA THR A 93 -1.63 -7.97 -0.59
C THR A 93 -1.15 -7.99 -2.04
N VAL A 94 0.05 -7.49 -2.28
CA VAL A 94 0.70 -7.52 -3.59
C VAL A 94 1.99 -8.33 -3.56
N ALA A 95 2.21 -9.10 -4.62
CA ALA A 95 3.45 -9.80 -4.90
C ALA A 95 4.04 -9.31 -6.22
N PRO A 96 5.32 -9.61 -6.54
CA PRO A 96 5.85 -9.37 -7.86
C PRO A 96 5.10 -10.20 -8.91
N ASP A 97 4.95 -9.65 -10.10
CA ASP A 97 4.56 -10.44 -11.26
C ASP A 97 5.70 -11.41 -11.65
N ALA A 98 5.35 -12.55 -12.23
CA ALA A 98 6.33 -13.58 -12.56
C ALA A 98 7.34 -13.15 -13.65
N GLN A 99 6.94 -12.23 -14.54
CA GLN A 99 7.76 -11.76 -15.66
C GLN A 99 8.41 -10.39 -15.37
N ASP A 100 7.83 -9.63 -14.42
CA ASP A 100 8.28 -8.27 -14.10
C ASP A 100 8.21 -8.04 -12.59
N ARG A 101 9.35 -8.10 -11.93
CA ARG A 101 9.44 -7.91 -10.46
C ARG A 101 8.90 -6.59 -9.94
N TRP A 102 8.86 -5.56 -10.78
CA TRP A 102 8.40 -4.23 -10.41
C TRP A 102 6.90 -4.06 -10.56
N LYS A 103 6.28 -4.91 -11.36
CA LYS A 103 4.85 -4.91 -11.57
C LYS A 103 4.14 -5.57 -10.38
N PRO A 104 3.25 -4.84 -9.67
CA PRO A 104 2.49 -5.41 -8.58
C PRO A 104 1.38 -6.33 -9.12
N ARG A 105 1.26 -7.51 -8.54
CA ARG A 105 0.16 -8.45 -8.76
C ARG A 105 -0.59 -8.65 -7.45
N ALA A 106 -1.90 -8.41 -7.44
CA ALA A 106 -2.75 -8.68 -6.29
C ALA A 106 -2.77 -10.19 -5.98
N VAL A 107 -2.56 -10.55 -4.72
CA VAL A 107 -2.51 -11.94 -4.25
C VAL A 107 -3.28 -12.10 -2.94
N MET A 108 -3.86 -13.29 -2.78
CA MET A 108 -4.45 -13.76 -1.54
C MET A 108 -3.52 -14.81 -0.94
N VAL A 109 -3.12 -14.61 0.29
CA VAL A 109 -2.16 -15.46 1.01
C VAL A 109 -2.84 -16.05 2.24
N THR A 110 -2.83 -17.37 2.36
CA THR A 110 -3.43 -18.10 3.49
C THR A 110 -2.40 -18.75 4.41
N ARG A 111 -1.12 -18.77 4.00
CA ARG A 111 -0.01 -19.32 4.78
C ARG A 111 1.03 -18.25 5.06
N ALA A 112 1.37 -18.06 6.32
CA ALA A 112 2.26 -16.99 6.77
C ALA A 112 3.61 -16.95 6.02
N GLN A 113 4.18 -18.11 5.71
CA GLN A 113 5.48 -18.24 5.03
C GLN A 113 5.46 -17.66 3.61
N GLU A 114 4.32 -17.68 2.93
CA GLU A 114 4.16 -17.14 1.56
C GLU A 114 4.26 -15.62 1.51
N LEU A 115 4.02 -14.93 2.63
CA LEU A 115 4.18 -13.48 2.72
C LEU A 115 5.62 -13.01 2.49
N ALA A 116 6.61 -13.89 2.65
CA ALA A 116 7.99 -13.56 2.33
C ALA A 116 8.18 -13.16 0.86
N ALA A 117 7.43 -13.75 -0.06
CA ALA A 117 7.46 -13.40 -1.49
C ALA A 117 6.81 -12.03 -1.80
N CYS A 118 6.05 -11.49 -0.86
CA CYS A 118 5.36 -10.20 -1.02
C CYS A 118 6.22 -9.00 -0.57
N ARG A 119 7.39 -9.22 0.00
CA ARG A 119 8.29 -8.17 0.51
C ARG A 119 8.82 -7.26 -0.59
N GLY A 120 9.19 -6.05 -0.19
CA GLY A 120 9.80 -5.05 -1.07
C GLY A 120 8.80 -4.11 -1.74
N MET A 121 9.31 -2.99 -2.23
CA MET A 121 8.52 -1.96 -2.90
C MET A 121 8.22 -2.35 -4.35
N ARG A 122 7.04 -1.98 -4.81
CA ARG A 122 6.64 -2.03 -6.22
C ARG A 122 5.83 -0.80 -6.55
N MET A 123 6.11 -0.21 -7.70
CA MET A 123 5.35 0.93 -8.21
C MET A 123 4.44 0.45 -9.35
N GLY A 124 3.16 0.71 -9.21
CA GLY A 124 2.15 0.29 -10.18
C GLY A 124 0.80 0.12 -9.51
N TYR A 125 -0.21 -0.16 -10.31
CA TYR A 125 -1.56 -0.39 -9.84
C TYR A 125 -1.87 -1.88 -9.78
N ALA A 126 -2.40 -2.33 -8.65
CA ALA A 126 -2.85 -3.70 -8.46
C ALA A 126 -4.33 -3.71 -8.08
N PRO A 127 -5.16 -4.53 -8.74
CA PRO A 127 -6.60 -4.60 -8.48
C PRO A 127 -6.91 -5.38 -7.20
N LEU A 128 -6.39 -4.91 -6.05
CA LEU A 128 -6.40 -5.63 -4.78
C LEU A 128 -7.81 -5.99 -4.30
N LEU A 129 -8.75 -5.05 -4.43
CA LEU A 129 -10.11 -5.23 -3.93
C LEU A 129 -10.93 -6.25 -4.75
N SER A 130 -10.47 -6.61 -5.95
CA SER A 130 -11.09 -7.69 -6.72
C SER A 130 -10.96 -9.06 -6.06
N LEU A 131 -10.08 -9.19 -5.06
CA LEU A 131 -9.87 -10.44 -4.31
C LEU A 131 -10.81 -10.62 -3.13
N VAL A 132 -11.52 -9.58 -2.67
CA VAL A 132 -12.37 -9.65 -1.48
C VAL A 132 -13.52 -10.64 -1.67
N GLU A 133 -14.34 -10.45 -2.73
CA GLU A 133 -15.47 -11.33 -3.00
C GLU A 133 -15.04 -12.79 -3.26
N PRO A 134 -13.98 -13.07 -4.05
CA PRO A 134 -13.43 -14.42 -4.19
C PRO A 134 -12.94 -15.05 -2.87
N ALA A 135 -12.34 -14.27 -1.97
CA ALA A 135 -11.93 -14.78 -0.65
C ALA A 135 -13.16 -15.21 0.17
N LEU A 136 -14.16 -14.33 0.24
CA LEU A 136 -15.42 -14.60 0.96
C LEU A 136 -16.19 -15.80 0.37
N ALA A 137 -16.18 -15.95 -0.96
CA ALA A 137 -16.79 -17.09 -1.64
C ALA A 137 -16.10 -18.43 -1.31
N GLN A 138 -14.81 -18.40 -0.97
CA GLN A 138 -14.05 -19.55 -0.48
C GLN A 138 -14.24 -19.82 1.01
N GLY A 139 -15.07 -19.05 1.71
CA GLY A 139 -15.32 -19.19 3.15
C GLY A 139 -14.26 -18.52 4.03
N LEU A 140 -13.34 -17.72 3.46
CA LEU A 140 -12.33 -16.97 4.20
C LEU A 140 -12.98 -15.65 4.68
N LYS A 141 -13.49 -15.63 5.89
CA LYS A 141 -14.34 -14.55 6.38
C LYS A 141 -13.64 -13.52 7.26
N ARG A 142 -12.43 -13.83 7.73
CA ARG A 142 -11.59 -12.94 8.53
C ARG A 142 -10.39 -12.53 7.68
N LEU A 143 -10.40 -11.31 7.18
CA LEU A 143 -9.42 -10.83 6.21
C LEU A 143 -8.49 -9.79 6.81
N ALA A 144 -7.20 -9.87 6.50
CA ALA A 144 -6.30 -8.73 6.60
C ALA A 144 -6.00 -8.20 5.19
N VAL A 145 -5.82 -6.89 5.07
CA VAL A 145 -5.51 -6.24 3.78
C VAL A 145 -4.35 -5.27 3.99
N ILE A 146 -3.26 -5.45 3.22
CA ILE A 146 -2.16 -4.48 3.17
C ILE A 146 -2.44 -3.57 1.98
N ALA A 147 -2.73 -2.29 2.21
CA ALA A 147 -3.29 -1.43 1.18
C ALA A 147 -2.83 0.04 1.26
N LEU A 148 -2.91 0.70 0.12
CA LEU A 148 -2.71 2.14 -0.04
C LEU A 148 -4.00 2.91 0.29
N PRO A 149 -3.94 4.23 0.61
CA PRO A 149 -5.12 5.03 0.95
C PRO A 149 -6.26 4.93 -0.08
N CYS A 150 -5.94 4.99 -1.37
CA CYS A 150 -6.93 4.89 -2.45
C CYS A 150 -7.57 3.49 -2.59
N GLN A 151 -7.03 2.49 -1.91
CA GLN A 151 -7.61 1.15 -1.78
C GLN A 151 -8.35 0.99 -0.46
N VAL A 152 -7.89 1.62 0.61
CA VAL A 152 -8.51 1.54 1.93
C VAL A 152 -9.84 2.29 1.98
N TYR A 153 -9.92 3.47 1.38
CA TYR A 153 -11.18 4.23 1.34
C TYR A 153 -12.34 3.40 0.75
N PRO A 154 -12.25 2.86 -0.49
CA PRO A 154 -13.32 2.03 -1.04
C PRO A 154 -13.51 0.70 -0.29
N LEU A 155 -12.47 0.14 0.30
CA LEU A 155 -12.54 -1.05 1.14
C LEU A 155 -13.47 -0.79 2.34
N ARG A 156 -13.27 0.29 3.08
CA ARG A 156 -14.10 0.70 4.21
C ARG A 156 -15.51 1.09 3.79
N SER A 157 -15.65 1.78 2.66
CA SER A 157 -16.96 2.18 2.12
C SER A 157 -17.85 0.97 1.82
N LEU A 158 -17.29 -0.17 1.46
CA LEU A 158 -18.04 -1.38 1.14
C LEU A 158 -18.05 -2.43 2.26
N GLU A 159 -17.33 -2.24 3.34
CA GLU A 159 -17.20 -3.21 4.43
C GLU A 159 -18.55 -3.66 4.97
N ALA A 160 -19.46 -2.74 5.28
CA ALA A 160 -20.79 -3.04 5.79
C ALA A 160 -21.62 -3.90 4.81
N SER A 161 -21.46 -3.65 3.51
CA SER A 161 -22.12 -4.44 2.48
C SER A 161 -21.56 -5.86 2.42
N TRP A 162 -20.24 -6.03 2.46
CA TRP A 162 -19.63 -7.37 2.47
C TRP A 162 -19.97 -8.14 3.74
N ARG A 163 -20.07 -7.47 4.89
CA ARG A 163 -20.55 -8.10 6.14
C ARG A 163 -21.97 -8.64 5.96
N LYS A 164 -22.87 -7.84 5.41
CA LYS A 164 -24.28 -8.19 5.22
C LYS A 164 -24.48 -9.24 4.13
N ASP A 165 -23.86 -9.02 2.95
CA ASP A 165 -24.19 -9.75 1.73
C ASP A 165 -23.33 -10.99 1.53
N HIS A 166 -22.10 -11.02 2.09
CA HIS A 166 -21.10 -12.06 1.86
C HIS A 166 -20.54 -12.67 3.15
N GLY A 167 -21.03 -12.25 4.31
CA GLY A 167 -20.66 -12.83 5.60
C GLY A 167 -19.24 -12.53 6.04
N LEU A 168 -18.68 -11.37 5.67
CA LEU A 168 -17.40 -10.88 6.21
C LEU A 168 -17.53 -10.72 7.74
N GLU A 169 -16.72 -11.45 8.50
CA GLU A 169 -16.73 -11.44 9.96
C GLU A 169 -15.79 -10.36 10.53
N SER A 170 -14.56 -10.30 10.02
CA SER A 170 -13.59 -9.27 10.41
C SER A 170 -12.75 -8.80 9.25
N LEU A 171 -12.36 -7.53 9.31
CA LEU A 171 -11.47 -6.89 8.36
C LEU A 171 -10.42 -6.10 9.13
N PHE A 172 -9.16 -6.49 8.99
CA PHE A 172 -8.02 -5.79 9.55
C PHE A 172 -7.20 -5.13 8.43
N VAL A 173 -7.01 -3.83 8.51
CA VAL A 173 -6.33 -3.06 7.46
C VAL A 173 -4.97 -2.57 7.95
N ILE A 174 -3.92 -3.06 7.31
CA ILE A 174 -2.56 -2.56 7.47
C ILE A 174 -2.33 -1.54 6.35
N GLY A 175 -2.37 -0.27 6.68
CA GLY A 175 -2.13 0.82 5.76
C GLY A 175 -0.64 1.06 5.53
N THR A 176 -0.28 1.38 4.30
CA THR A 176 1.04 1.91 3.98
C THR A 176 0.88 3.37 3.53
N PRO A 177 1.62 4.32 4.11
CA PRO A 177 1.58 5.71 3.66
C PRO A 177 1.92 5.81 2.17
N CYS A 178 1.29 6.74 1.47
CA CYS A 178 1.48 6.87 0.04
C CYS A 178 1.42 8.33 -0.38
N SER A 179 2.55 8.89 -0.80
CA SER A 179 2.61 10.23 -1.37
C SER A 179 2.07 10.27 -2.79
N ASP A 180 2.42 9.24 -3.57
CA ASP A 180 2.04 9.08 -4.96
C ASP A 180 2.31 7.66 -5.47
N ASN A 181 1.77 7.35 -6.64
CA ASN A 181 2.02 6.12 -7.37
C ASN A 181 1.99 6.40 -8.87
N THR A 182 2.49 5.49 -9.68
CA THR A 182 2.55 5.62 -11.12
C THR A 182 2.25 4.30 -11.80
N THR A 183 2.25 4.24 -13.13
CA THR A 183 2.16 2.97 -13.84
C THR A 183 3.49 2.23 -13.80
N THR A 184 3.47 0.92 -13.99
CA THR A 184 4.70 0.12 -14.06
C THR A 184 5.59 0.57 -15.22
N GLU A 185 5.00 0.95 -16.35
CA GLU A 185 5.71 1.47 -17.52
C GLU A 185 6.45 2.77 -17.19
N ASN A 186 5.79 3.70 -16.52
CA ASN A 186 6.44 4.94 -16.06
C ASN A 186 7.55 4.63 -15.05
N PHE A 187 7.34 3.68 -14.17
CA PHE A 187 8.37 3.27 -13.22
C PHE A 187 9.60 2.69 -13.92
N HIS A 188 9.42 1.90 -14.97
CA HIS A 188 10.55 1.44 -15.80
C HIS A 188 11.30 2.60 -16.48
N GLN A 189 10.59 3.64 -16.92
CA GLN A 189 11.26 4.86 -17.42
C GLN A 189 12.09 5.52 -16.33
N PHE A 190 11.57 5.62 -15.10
CA PHE A 190 12.34 6.13 -13.97
C PHE A 190 13.58 5.30 -13.69
N LEU A 191 13.48 3.97 -13.65
CA LEU A 191 14.64 3.08 -13.49
C LEU A 191 15.70 3.30 -14.60
N SER A 192 15.26 3.53 -15.83
CA SER A 192 16.15 3.83 -16.97
C SER A 192 16.87 5.16 -16.84
N LEU A 193 16.35 6.10 -16.06
CA LEU A 193 17.05 7.34 -15.73
C LEU A 193 18.12 7.14 -14.62
N LEU A 194 17.96 6.08 -13.82
CA LEU A 194 18.86 5.80 -12.69
C LEU A 194 20.01 4.85 -13.07
N SER A 195 19.85 4.00 -14.07
CA SER A 195 20.86 3.03 -14.49
C SER A 195 20.85 2.83 -16.00
N GLN A 196 22.05 2.61 -16.56
CA GLN A 196 22.19 2.17 -17.95
C GLN A 196 21.72 0.72 -18.18
N ARG A 197 21.62 -0.06 -17.09
CA ARG A 197 21.13 -1.44 -17.10
C ARG A 197 19.97 -1.59 -16.09
N PRO A 198 18.81 -0.96 -16.34
CA PRO A 198 17.68 -0.96 -15.41
C PRO A 198 17.14 -2.35 -15.11
N GLN A 199 17.30 -3.30 -16.03
CA GLN A 199 16.92 -4.70 -15.85
C GLN A 199 17.73 -5.43 -14.77
N ASP A 200 18.94 -4.95 -14.47
CA ASP A 200 19.81 -5.53 -13.45
C ASP A 200 19.43 -5.05 -12.03
N ILE A 201 18.65 -3.98 -11.90
CA ILE A 201 18.19 -3.48 -10.61
C ILE A 201 17.18 -4.49 -10.04
N HIS A 202 17.52 -5.10 -8.91
CA HIS A 202 16.65 -6.05 -8.22
C HIS A 202 16.11 -5.55 -6.88
N TYR A 203 16.62 -4.43 -6.37
CA TYR A 203 16.17 -3.77 -5.16
C TYR A 203 16.22 -2.26 -5.32
N LEU A 204 15.21 -1.57 -4.82
CA LEU A 204 15.14 -0.12 -4.71
C LEU A 204 14.44 0.24 -3.41
N GLU A 205 15.01 1.14 -2.65
CA GLU A 205 14.46 1.63 -1.39
C GLU A 205 14.61 3.14 -1.27
N PHE A 206 13.55 3.80 -0.84
CA PHE A 206 13.60 5.18 -0.35
C PHE A 206 13.94 5.15 1.14
N ARG A 207 15.16 5.57 1.48
CA ARG A 207 15.70 5.47 2.83
C ARG A 207 15.30 6.66 3.70
N ALA A 208 15.36 6.48 5.03
CA ALA A 208 15.09 7.52 6.03
C ALA A 208 16.04 8.71 5.95
N ASP A 209 17.27 8.50 5.44
CA ASP A 209 18.29 9.54 5.27
C ASP A 209 18.13 10.34 3.95
N TYR A 210 16.94 10.31 3.36
CA TYR A 210 16.60 10.98 2.09
C TYR A 210 17.48 10.58 0.92
N LYS A 211 17.82 9.29 0.84
CA LYS A 211 18.52 8.70 -0.29
C LYS A 211 17.71 7.57 -0.91
N VAL A 212 17.93 7.31 -2.17
CA VAL A 212 17.46 6.11 -2.86
C VAL A 212 18.61 5.12 -2.95
N GLU A 213 18.40 3.93 -2.39
CA GLU A 213 19.35 2.83 -2.52
C GLU A 213 18.92 1.91 -3.66
N LEU A 214 19.86 1.58 -4.52
CA LEU A 214 19.70 0.64 -5.63
C LEU A 214 20.70 -0.50 -5.45
N ARG A 215 20.23 -1.74 -5.63
CA ARG A 215 21.12 -2.93 -5.69
C ARG A 215 20.94 -3.62 -7.04
N GLU A 216 22.05 -3.87 -7.70
CA GLU A 216 22.11 -4.53 -9.01
C GLU A 216 22.48 -6.01 -8.84
N ALA A 217 22.07 -6.84 -9.80
CA ALA A 217 22.40 -8.27 -9.83
C ALA A 217 23.91 -8.56 -9.85
N SER A 218 24.72 -7.59 -10.30
CA SER A 218 26.19 -7.62 -10.22
C SER A 218 26.77 -7.52 -8.80
N GLY A 219 25.93 -7.28 -7.79
CA GLY A 219 26.33 -7.00 -6.41
C GLY A 219 26.65 -5.53 -6.13
N VAL A 220 26.59 -4.67 -7.14
CA VAL A 220 26.81 -3.22 -6.98
C VAL A 220 25.63 -2.62 -6.24
N THR A 221 25.94 -1.88 -5.16
CA THR A 221 24.99 -1.03 -4.43
C THR A 221 25.33 0.42 -4.69
N ARG A 222 24.31 1.19 -5.07
CA ARG A 222 24.44 2.64 -5.28
C ARG A 222 23.43 3.38 -4.44
N THR A 223 23.84 4.54 -3.97
CA THR A 223 22.97 5.43 -3.19
C THR A 223 22.93 6.80 -3.87
N ILE A 224 21.72 7.29 -4.13
CA ILE A 224 21.48 8.57 -4.79
C ILE A 224 20.76 9.48 -3.82
N PRO A 225 21.28 10.66 -3.46
CA PRO A 225 20.54 11.65 -2.69
C PRO A 225 19.22 12.01 -3.39
N PHE A 226 18.15 12.16 -2.63
CA PHE A 226 16.81 12.40 -3.19
C PHE A 226 16.76 13.64 -4.10
N LEU A 227 17.47 14.71 -3.71
CA LEU A 227 17.58 15.94 -4.50
C LEU A 227 18.36 15.78 -5.82
N ASN A 228 19.14 14.69 -5.95
CA ASN A 228 19.91 14.41 -7.17
C ASN A 228 19.16 13.44 -8.11
N LEU A 229 17.95 13.04 -7.75
CA LEU A 229 17.12 12.23 -8.65
C LEU A 229 16.74 13.06 -9.89
N PRO A 230 16.74 12.46 -11.08
CA PRO A 230 16.47 13.17 -12.34
C PRO A 230 14.96 13.42 -12.54
N LEU A 231 14.28 13.94 -11.52
CA LEU A 231 12.81 14.11 -11.50
C LEU A 231 12.32 15.08 -12.59
N SER A 232 13.13 16.07 -12.96
CA SER A 232 12.81 17.02 -14.05
C SER A 232 12.76 16.36 -15.43
N ARG A 233 13.29 15.15 -15.57
CA ARG A 233 13.27 14.37 -16.81
C ARG A 233 12.05 13.45 -16.92
N LEU A 234 11.26 13.35 -15.86
CA LEU A 234 10.03 12.57 -15.87
C LEU A 234 8.94 13.30 -16.69
N PRO A 235 8.06 12.55 -17.39
CA PRO A 235 6.95 13.17 -18.11
C PRO A 235 6.00 13.87 -17.16
N ALA A 236 5.31 14.91 -17.63
CA ALA A 236 4.41 15.72 -16.82
C ALA A 236 3.25 14.92 -16.21
N ASP A 237 2.88 13.80 -16.84
CA ASP A 237 1.83 12.87 -16.39
C ASP A 237 2.41 11.60 -15.74
N PHE A 238 3.66 11.65 -15.27
CA PHE A 238 4.30 10.54 -14.54
C PHE A 238 3.44 10.09 -13.36
N PHE A 239 3.00 11.05 -12.54
CA PHE A 239 2.00 10.80 -11.50
C PHE A 239 0.62 11.18 -12.01
N PRO A 240 -0.39 10.31 -11.88
CA PRO A 240 -1.74 10.62 -12.30
C PRO A 240 -2.34 11.75 -11.47
N LEU A 241 -3.32 12.45 -12.03
CA LEU A 241 -3.99 13.56 -11.36
C LEU A 241 -4.58 13.13 -10.02
N THR A 242 -5.12 11.91 -9.92
CA THR A 242 -5.65 11.34 -8.67
C THR A 242 -4.61 11.31 -7.55
N CYS A 243 -3.36 10.90 -7.83
CA CYS A 243 -2.30 10.94 -6.82
C CYS A 243 -1.95 12.37 -6.43
N ARG A 244 -1.84 13.28 -7.42
CA ARG A 244 -1.50 14.69 -7.21
C ARG A 244 -2.57 15.47 -6.43
N THR A 245 -3.80 15.00 -6.38
CA THR A 245 -4.93 15.58 -5.65
C THR A 245 -5.37 14.74 -4.45
N CYS A 246 -4.62 13.70 -4.11
CA CYS A 246 -4.92 12.85 -2.97
C CYS A 246 -4.73 13.61 -1.65
N VAL A 247 -5.70 13.48 -0.76
CA VAL A 247 -5.70 14.18 0.55
C VAL A 247 -5.38 13.26 1.71
N ASP A 248 -5.10 11.99 1.44
CA ASP A 248 -4.81 10.99 2.45
C ASP A 248 -3.42 10.36 2.21
N TYR A 249 -2.41 10.93 2.84
CA TYR A 249 -1.05 10.39 2.84
C TYR A 249 -0.89 9.26 3.83
N THR A 250 -1.48 9.43 5.02
CA THR A 250 -1.21 8.59 6.20
C THR A 250 -2.05 7.33 6.27
N ASN A 251 -2.99 7.14 5.33
CA ASN A 251 -3.92 6.01 5.34
C ASN A 251 -4.84 6.01 6.58
N ARG A 252 -5.46 7.15 6.85
CA ARG A 252 -6.21 7.48 8.06
C ARG A 252 -7.37 6.55 8.41
N LEU A 253 -7.84 5.74 7.46
CA LEU A 253 -8.92 4.77 7.67
C LEU A 253 -8.41 3.34 7.92
N ALA A 254 -7.10 3.14 7.99
CA ALA A 254 -6.51 1.87 8.38
C ALA A 254 -6.61 1.62 9.90
N ASP A 255 -6.59 0.35 10.33
CA ASP A 255 -6.51 0.00 11.74
C ASP A 255 -5.11 0.25 12.30
N ILE A 256 -4.09 0.02 11.49
CA ILE A 256 -2.70 0.37 11.76
C ILE A 256 -2.04 0.87 10.49
N THR A 257 -1.29 1.95 10.57
CA THR A 257 -0.46 2.43 9.46
C THR A 257 1.01 2.20 9.78
N VAL A 258 1.72 1.53 8.88
CA VAL A 258 3.15 1.26 9.00
C VAL A 258 3.88 2.08 7.94
N GLY A 259 4.54 3.10 8.39
CA GLY A 259 5.35 3.98 7.56
C GLY A 259 6.76 4.14 8.09
N TYR A 260 7.53 4.96 7.42
CA TYR A 260 8.87 5.31 7.86
C TYR A 260 8.91 6.76 8.36
N MET A 261 9.78 7.01 9.29
CA MET A 261 10.06 8.37 9.78
C MET A 261 11.33 8.89 9.08
N GLY A 262 11.19 9.97 8.32
CA GLY A 262 12.34 10.66 7.78
C GLY A 262 13.10 11.44 8.86
N GLY A 263 14.42 11.60 8.69
CA GLY A 263 15.24 12.45 9.54
C GLY A 263 15.66 11.87 10.89
N CYS A 264 15.30 10.62 11.19
CA CYS A 264 15.67 9.99 12.48
C CYS A 264 17.11 9.43 12.50
N GLY A 265 17.84 9.45 11.38
CA GLY A 265 19.20 8.89 11.30
C GLY A 265 19.26 7.43 11.70
N ASP A 266 20.38 7.00 12.27
CA ASP A 266 20.60 5.63 12.75
C ASP A 266 20.04 5.37 14.16
N GLN A 267 19.17 6.23 14.66
CA GLN A 267 18.57 6.14 15.99
C GLN A 267 17.33 5.22 16.03
N TRP A 268 17.39 4.10 15.32
CA TRP A 268 16.33 3.07 15.35
C TRP A 268 16.65 1.99 16.38
#